data_b91353846e53bbf767c3ec87f0ec61ba
#
_entry.id   b91353846e53bbf767c3ec87f0ec61ba
#
_cell.length_a   1.000
_cell.length_b   1.000
_cell.length_c   1.000
_cell.angle_alpha   90.00
_cell.angle_beta   90.00
_cell.angle_gamma   90.00
#
_symmetry.space_group_name_H-M   'P 1'
#
loop_
_entity.id
_entity.type
_entity.pdbx_description
1 polymer ?
#
loop_
_entity_poly.entity_id
_entity_poly.type
_entity_poly.pdbx_seq_one_letter_code
_entity_poly.pdbx_strand_id
1 'polypeptide(L)'
;MNIDINYDFFWGEWDKARPSIGDILSRRQYLTLYDQFVPVLTIEDAFIQLCLHHYKDMNSLFHLAYVNPITSEKFQDIYYFWLNNRNCLSVEYISNWSKKYQIGLYIDYILSQTAYIMKDKSIAEWGKKFYQGYNYLLNYYGLDSKRRKKWDIPLDVRINNPTLPEYIRKSLSPEELEKLKKEHAIFA
;
A
#
# COMPACT_ATOMS: atom_id res chain seq x y z
N MET A 1 -18.87 -13.44 7.69
CA MET A 1 -18.46 -12.04 7.50
C MET A 1 -17.15 -11.88 8.24
N ASN A 2 -16.05 -11.64 7.52
CA ASN A 2 -14.74 -11.41 8.15
C ASN A 2 -14.60 -9.89 8.35
N ILE A 3 -14.25 -9.47 9.56
CA ILE A 3 -13.97 -8.08 9.88
C ILE A 3 -12.45 -7.97 10.04
N ASP A 4 -11.81 -7.21 9.18
CA ASP A 4 -10.39 -6.88 9.29
C ASP A 4 -10.25 -5.59 10.12
N ILE A 5 -9.55 -5.69 11.25
CA ILE A 5 -9.33 -4.55 12.15
C ILE A 5 -7.89 -4.06 11.97
N ASN A 6 -7.72 -3.01 11.20
CA ASN A 6 -6.46 -2.33 11.07
C ASN A 6 -6.28 -1.29 12.20
N TYR A 7 -5.27 -1.50 13.05
CA TYR A 7 -4.93 -0.62 14.18
C TYR A 7 -3.68 0.24 13.92
N ASP A 8 -3.09 0.14 12.72
CA ASP A 8 -1.94 0.93 12.30
C ASP A 8 -1.98 1.16 10.77
N PHE A 9 -1.46 2.30 10.31
CA PHE A 9 -1.27 2.57 8.88
C PHE A 9 -0.03 1.88 8.33
N PHE A 10 0.88 1.46 9.19
CA PHE A 10 2.18 0.89 8.83
C PHE A 10 2.23 -0.59 9.18
N TRP A 11 3.25 -1.25 8.67
CA TRP A 11 3.57 -2.65 8.93
C TRP A 11 4.63 -2.79 10.04
N GLY A 12 4.78 -3.99 10.56
CA GLY A 12 5.64 -4.25 11.72
C GLY A 12 7.11 -3.85 11.53
N GLU A 13 7.66 -4.01 10.33
CA GLU A 13 9.04 -3.67 9.98
C GLU A 13 9.27 -2.16 9.74
N TRP A 14 8.24 -1.34 9.89
CA TRP A 14 8.39 0.10 9.78
C TRP A 14 9.20 0.67 10.94
N ASP A 15 10.38 1.21 10.64
CA ASP A 15 11.38 1.69 11.58
C ASP A 15 11.40 3.21 11.79
N LYS A 16 10.45 3.92 11.18
CA LYS A 16 10.35 5.39 11.19
C LYS A 16 9.22 5.87 12.09
N ALA A 17 9.07 7.20 12.21
CA ALA A 17 7.98 7.80 12.96
C ALA A 17 6.61 7.31 12.50
N ARG A 18 5.71 7.05 13.46
CA ARG A 18 4.32 6.65 13.23
C ARG A 18 3.39 7.75 13.71
N PRO A 19 2.27 8.01 13.02
CA PRO A 19 1.22 8.85 13.57
C PRO A 19 0.60 8.18 14.80
N SER A 20 0.20 8.97 15.76
CA SER A 20 -0.65 8.48 16.84
C SER A 20 -2.04 8.12 16.27
N ILE A 21 -2.57 6.97 16.64
CA ILE A 21 -3.95 6.61 16.32
C ILE A 21 -4.93 7.65 16.90
N GLY A 22 -4.65 8.20 18.09
CA GLY A 22 -5.41 9.30 18.68
C GLY A 22 -5.45 10.52 17.77
N ASP A 23 -4.32 10.92 17.16
CA ASP A 23 -4.27 12.05 16.22
C ASP A 23 -5.13 11.79 14.96
N ILE A 24 -5.09 10.57 14.44
CA ILE A 24 -5.90 10.20 13.29
C ILE A 24 -7.38 10.23 13.65
N LEU A 25 -7.78 9.58 14.75
CA LEU A 25 -9.16 9.53 15.21
C LEU A 25 -9.71 10.90 15.64
N SER A 26 -8.86 11.83 16.09
CA SER A 26 -9.28 13.20 16.44
C SER A 26 -9.78 13.98 15.21
N ARG A 27 -9.32 13.63 14.02
CA ARG A 27 -9.71 14.25 12.74
C ARG A 27 -10.85 13.51 12.02
N ARG A 28 -11.34 12.39 12.60
CA ARG A 28 -12.40 11.61 11.97
C ARG A 28 -13.60 12.48 11.61
N GLN A 29 -14.23 12.15 10.51
CA GLN A 29 -15.50 12.70 10.08
C GLN A 29 -16.62 11.73 10.41
N TYR A 30 -17.86 12.16 10.27
CA TYR A 30 -19.02 11.32 10.46
C TYR A 30 -19.87 11.32 9.19
N LEU A 31 -20.20 10.14 8.70
CA LEU A 31 -21.17 9.95 7.63
C LEU A 31 -22.47 9.43 8.24
N THR A 32 -23.60 9.90 7.72
CA THR A 32 -24.91 9.33 8.05
C THR A 32 -25.19 8.18 7.10
N LEU A 33 -25.26 6.97 7.63
CA LEU A 33 -25.64 5.76 6.91
C LEU A 33 -26.79 5.08 7.65
N TYR A 34 -27.92 4.90 6.98
CA TYR A 34 -29.12 4.30 7.58
C TYR A 34 -29.48 4.93 8.94
N ASP A 35 -29.52 6.29 8.98
CA ASP A 35 -29.82 7.10 10.18
C ASP A 35 -28.82 6.91 11.35
N GLN A 36 -27.66 6.31 11.10
CA GLN A 36 -26.58 6.17 12.07
C GLN A 36 -25.39 7.05 11.71
N PHE A 37 -24.77 7.66 12.71
CA PHE A 37 -23.50 8.38 12.55
C PHE A 37 -22.33 7.40 12.61
N VAL A 38 -21.70 7.17 11.47
CA VAL A 38 -20.55 6.28 11.34
C VAL A 38 -19.28 7.11 11.26
N PRO A 39 -18.30 6.91 12.18
CA PRO A 39 -17.02 7.60 12.09
C PRO A 39 -16.22 7.06 10.91
N VAL A 40 -15.63 7.97 10.12
CA VAL A 40 -14.78 7.65 8.96
C VAL A 40 -13.52 8.51 9.00
N LEU A 41 -12.48 8.06 8.31
CA LEU A 41 -11.27 8.87 8.11
C LEU A 41 -11.59 10.11 7.27
N THR A 42 -10.75 11.14 7.38
CA THR A 42 -10.75 12.22 6.39
C THR A 42 -10.39 11.64 5.03
N ILE A 43 -10.75 12.33 3.97
CA ILE A 43 -10.48 11.85 2.60
C ILE A 43 -8.97 11.67 2.34
N GLU A 44 -8.13 12.53 2.89
CA GLU A 44 -6.68 12.43 2.79
C GLU A 44 -6.12 11.27 3.61
N ASP A 45 -6.59 11.10 4.87
CA ASP A 45 -6.17 9.98 5.71
C ASP A 45 -6.58 8.64 5.09
N ALA A 46 -7.78 8.56 4.50
CA ALA A 46 -8.27 7.39 3.78
C ALA A 46 -7.43 7.10 2.53
N PHE A 47 -7.06 8.13 1.76
CA PHE A 47 -6.19 7.98 0.59
C PHE A 47 -4.80 7.48 0.97
N ILE A 48 -4.18 8.07 2.00
CA ILE A 48 -2.88 7.65 2.51
C ILE A 48 -2.94 6.20 2.98
N GLN A 49 -3.95 5.87 3.78
CA GLN A 49 -4.16 4.52 4.30
C GLN A 49 -4.32 3.50 3.16
N LEU A 50 -5.12 3.81 2.14
CA LEU A 50 -5.34 2.96 0.99
C LEU A 50 -4.02 2.70 0.22
N CYS A 51 -3.21 3.76 -0.03
CA CYS A 51 -1.92 3.62 -0.68
C CYS A 51 -0.95 2.74 0.12
N LEU A 52 -0.83 2.99 1.44
CA LEU A 52 0.08 2.23 2.29
C LEU A 52 -0.36 0.78 2.48
N HIS A 53 -1.67 0.54 2.60
CA HIS A 53 -2.22 -0.80 2.69
C HIS A 53 -1.92 -1.62 1.43
N HIS A 54 -2.21 -1.07 0.25
CA HIS A 54 -1.91 -1.76 -1.00
C HIS A 54 -0.40 -1.95 -1.21
N TYR A 55 0.43 -0.96 -0.84
CA TYR A 55 1.88 -1.14 -0.87
C TYR A 55 2.31 -2.30 0.04
N LYS A 56 1.81 -2.33 1.27
CA LYS A 56 2.09 -3.41 2.24
C LYS A 56 1.74 -4.78 1.65
N ASP A 57 0.53 -4.94 1.17
CA ASP A 57 0.05 -6.21 0.63
C ASP A 57 0.87 -6.67 -0.56
N MET A 58 1.07 -5.80 -1.56
CA MET A 58 1.80 -6.12 -2.79
C MET A 58 3.31 -6.34 -2.58
N ASN A 59 3.85 -5.99 -1.41
CA ASN A 59 5.28 -6.16 -1.10
C ASN A 59 5.55 -7.07 0.10
N SER A 60 4.54 -7.51 0.82
CA SER A 60 4.70 -8.51 1.89
C SER A 60 5.13 -9.86 1.30
N LEU A 61 6.26 -10.37 1.76
CA LEU A 61 6.75 -11.69 1.33
C LEU A 61 5.74 -12.80 1.60
N PHE A 62 5.01 -12.70 2.73
CA PHE A 62 3.96 -13.64 3.05
C PHE A 62 2.81 -13.58 2.04
N HIS A 63 2.25 -12.39 1.78
CA HIS A 63 1.16 -12.24 0.83
C HIS A 63 1.57 -12.65 -0.59
N LEU A 64 2.77 -12.27 -1.01
CA LEU A 64 3.32 -12.67 -2.32
C LEU A 64 3.48 -14.19 -2.44
N ALA A 65 3.90 -14.87 -1.36
CA ALA A 65 4.15 -16.32 -1.38
C ALA A 65 2.86 -17.17 -1.26
N TYR A 66 1.78 -16.64 -0.65
CA TYR A 66 0.63 -17.47 -0.29
C TYR A 66 -0.73 -16.91 -0.76
N VAL A 67 -0.86 -15.62 -1.05
CA VAL A 67 -2.16 -14.97 -1.30
C VAL A 67 -2.30 -14.41 -2.71
N ASN A 68 -1.20 -14.16 -3.45
CA ASN A 68 -1.19 -13.44 -4.74
C ASN A 68 -1.86 -12.05 -4.64
N PRO A 69 -1.21 -11.07 -4.05
CA PRO A 69 -1.83 -9.78 -3.75
C PRO A 69 -1.79 -8.78 -4.92
N ILE A 70 -1.10 -9.08 -6.04
CA ILE A 70 -0.94 -8.15 -7.17
C ILE A 70 -2.08 -8.37 -8.16
N THR A 71 -3.21 -7.72 -7.90
CA THR A 71 -4.42 -7.81 -8.72
C THR A 71 -4.80 -6.47 -9.35
N SER A 72 -5.53 -6.51 -10.47
CA SER A 72 -5.99 -5.30 -11.15
C SER A 72 -6.95 -4.47 -10.31
N GLU A 73 -7.74 -5.11 -9.45
CA GLU A 73 -8.70 -4.46 -8.57
C GLU A 73 -8.04 -3.47 -7.63
N LYS A 74 -6.87 -3.82 -7.06
CA LYS A 74 -6.12 -2.90 -6.17
C LYS A 74 -5.71 -1.61 -6.87
N PHE A 75 -5.33 -1.68 -8.14
CA PHE A 75 -4.99 -0.49 -8.93
C PHE A 75 -6.24 0.30 -9.31
N GLN A 76 -7.37 -0.39 -9.58
CA GLN A 76 -8.66 0.25 -9.82
C GLN A 76 -9.15 1.01 -8.58
N ASP A 77 -9.04 0.43 -7.39
CA ASP A 77 -9.42 1.09 -6.13
C ASP A 77 -8.67 2.42 -5.95
N ILE A 78 -7.35 2.41 -6.14
CA ILE A 78 -6.52 3.63 -6.08
C ILE A 78 -6.94 4.63 -7.16
N TYR A 79 -7.09 4.15 -8.41
CA TYR A 79 -7.39 5.02 -9.54
C TYR A 79 -8.73 5.72 -9.39
N TYR A 80 -9.79 4.98 -9.10
CA TYR A 80 -11.14 5.54 -8.95
C TYR A 80 -11.27 6.39 -7.69
N PHE A 81 -10.60 6.02 -6.60
CA PHE A 81 -10.54 6.89 -5.42
C PHE A 81 -9.92 8.24 -5.78
N TRP A 82 -8.75 8.23 -6.42
CA TRP A 82 -8.09 9.45 -6.86
C TRP A 82 -8.92 10.23 -7.88
N LEU A 83 -9.43 9.57 -8.92
CA LEU A 83 -10.18 10.21 -10.00
C LEU A 83 -11.40 10.97 -9.48
N ASN A 84 -12.15 10.35 -8.58
CA ASN A 84 -13.36 10.92 -8.00
C ASN A 84 -13.08 12.04 -6.99
N ASN A 85 -11.90 12.05 -6.38
CA ASN A 85 -11.60 12.93 -5.25
C ASN A 85 -10.43 13.88 -5.51
N ARG A 86 -9.77 13.84 -6.65
CA ARG A 86 -8.53 14.61 -6.94
C ARG A 86 -8.67 16.13 -6.76
N ASN A 87 -9.87 16.66 -6.92
CA ASN A 87 -10.15 18.08 -6.75
C ASN A 87 -10.37 18.49 -5.27
N CYS A 88 -10.64 17.50 -4.40
CA CYS A 88 -10.87 17.69 -2.97
C CYS A 88 -9.66 17.29 -2.12
N LEU A 89 -8.80 16.40 -2.64
CA LEU A 89 -7.60 15.94 -1.93
C LEU A 89 -6.59 17.10 -1.75
N SER A 90 -6.29 17.43 -0.52
CA SER A 90 -5.29 18.45 -0.17
C SER A 90 -3.87 17.92 -0.45
N VAL A 91 -3.25 18.43 -1.52
CA VAL A 91 -1.86 18.13 -1.86
C VAL A 91 -0.91 18.55 -0.72
N GLU A 92 -1.17 19.69 -0.09
CA GLU A 92 -0.36 20.18 1.03
C GLU A 92 -0.40 19.21 2.21
N TYR A 93 -1.59 18.74 2.59
CA TYR A 93 -1.75 17.79 3.68
C TYR A 93 -0.97 16.49 3.41
N ILE A 94 -1.17 15.88 2.24
CA ILE A 94 -0.49 14.63 1.86
C ILE A 94 1.02 14.83 1.77
N SER A 95 1.49 15.98 1.25
CA SER A 95 2.93 16.32 1.19
C SER A 95 3.54 16.45 2.58
N ASN A 96 2.84 17.09 3.52
CA ASN A 96 3.29 17.23 4.91
C ASN A 96 3.40 15.86 5.59
N TRP A 97 2.42 14.99 5.39
CA TRP A 97 2.48 13.59 5.85
C TRP A 97 3.65 12.85 5.21
N SER A 98 3.81 12.99 3.88
CA SER A 98 4.89 12.33 3.13
C SER A 98 6.27 12.69 3.67
N LYS A 99 6.47 13.95 4.03
CA LYS A 99 7.73 14.42 4.64
C LYS A 99 7.87 13.94 6.08
N LYS A 100 6.84 14.17 6.92
CA LYS A 100 6.87 13.87 8.36
C LYS A 100 7.11 12.38 8.62
N TYR A 101 6.43 11.50 7.89
CA TYR A 101 6.49 10.05 8.09
C TYR A 101 7.32 9.33 7.02
N GLN A 102 7.97 10.07 6.11
CA GLN A 102 8.81 9.55 5.04
C GLN A 102 8.09 8.52 4.13
N ILE A 103 6.82 8.79 3.83
CA ILE A 103 5.95 7.87 3.06
C ILE A 103 5.84 8.22 1.58
N GLY A 104 6.37 9.34 1.12
CA GLY A 104 6.21 9.81 -0.26
C GLY A 104 6.67 8.78 -1.29
N LEU A 105 7.75 8.05 -1.00
CA LEU A 105 8.28 6.99 -1.87
C LEU A 105 7.27 5.84 -2.08
N TYR A 106 6.50 5.48 -1.05
CA TYR A 106 5.51 4.40 -1.11
C TYR A 106 4.23 4.85 -1.82
N ILE A 107 3.82 6.10 -1.60
CA ILE A 107 2.70 6.70 -2.34
C ILE A 107 3.06 6.78 -3.83
N ASP A 108 4.25 7.30 -4.18
CA ASP A 108 4.72 7.36 -5.58
C ASP A 108 4.82 5.96 -6.21
N TYR A 109 5.24 4.94 -5.46
CA TYR A 109 5.25 3.55 -5.94
C TYR A 109 3.87 3.11 -6.42
N ILE A 110 2.87 3.27 -5.57
CA ILE A 110 1.49 2.88 -5.87
C ILE A 110 0.94 3.67 -7.05
N LEU A 111 1.10 5.00 -7.05
CA LEU A 111 0.56 5.85 -8.12
C LEU A 111 1.26 5.62 -9.45
N SER A 112 2.56 5.35 -9.45
CA SER A 112 3.32 5.03 -10.67
C SER A 112 2.89 3.69 -11.27
N GLN A 113 2.67 2.66 -10.45
CA GLN A 113 2.17 1.38 -10.93
C GLN A 113 0.70 1.47 -11.38
N THR A 114 -0.13 2.22 -10.65
CA THR A 114 -1.51 2.51 -11.05
C THR A 114 -1.56 3.19 -12.42
N ALA A 115 -0.73 4.22 -12.63
CA ALA A 115 -0.62 4.91 -13.91
C ALA A 115 -0.26 3.97 -15.07
N TYR A 116 0.66 3.04 -14.83
CA TYR A 116 1.07 2.04 -15.82
C TYR A 116 -0.07 1.09 -16.19
N ILE A 117 -0.78 0.55 -15.19
CA ILE A 117 -1.88 -0.40 -15.39
C ILE A 117 -3.11 0.27 -16.01
N MET A 118 -3.48 1.46 -15.51
CA MET A 118 -4.66 2.21 -15.99
C MET A 118 -4.37 3.00 -17.26
N LYS A 119 -3.12 3.02 -17.73
CA LYS A 119 -2.65 3.78 -18.92
C LYS A 119 -2.96 5.27 -18.84
N ASP A 120 -2.96 5.82 -17.62
CA ASP A 120 -3.19 7.24 -17.34
C ASP A 120 -2.00 7.84 -16.59
N LYS A 121 -1.19 8.65 -17.30
CA LYS A 121 0.00 9.29 -16.74
C LYS A 121 -0.32 10.38 -15.72
N SER A 122 -1.52 10.95 -15.75
CA SER A 122 -1.88 12.10 -14.90
C SER A 122 -1.82 11.76 -13.40
N ILE A 123 -2.14 10.53 -13.01
CA ILE A 123 -2.03 10.08 -11.62
C ILE A 123 -0.55 9.96 -11.18
N ALA A 124 0.36 9.51 -12.06
CA ALA A 124 1.79 9.48 -11.73
C ALA A 124 2.37 10.90 -11.61
N GLU A 125 1.99 11.81 -12.50
CA GLU A 125 2.39 13.22 -12.42
C GLU A 125 1.89 13.87 -11.13
N TRP A 126 0.69 13.53 -10.70
CA TRP A 126 0.16 13.97 -9.42
C TRP A 126 0.98 13.38 -8.24
N GLY A 127 1.41 12.13 -8.33
CA GLY A 127 2.28 11.45 -7.36
C GLY A 127 3.64 12.12 -7.16
N LYS A 128 4.21 12.73 -8.22
CA LYS A 128 5.46 13.49 -8.15
C LYS A 128 5.42 14.70 -7.20
N LYS A 129 4.24 15.12 -6.79
CA LYS A 129 4.09 16.15 -5.74
C LYS A 129 4.53 15.66 -4.36
N PHE A 130 4.56 14.35 -4.14
CA PHE A 130 4.89 13.71 -2.85
C PHE A 130 6.29 13.13 -2.82
N TYR A 131 6.82 12.76 -4.00
CA TYR A 131 8.18 12.26 -4.16
C TYR A 131 8.72 12.57 -5.55
N GLN A 132 9.89 13.22 -5.63
CA GLN A 132 10.49 13.68 -6.90
C GLN A 132 11.71 12.87 -7.35
N GLY A 133 12.16 11.90 -6.55
CA GLY A 133 13.32 11.08 -6.86
C GLY A 133 13.01 9.89 -7.78
N TYR A 134 14.08 9.16 -8.15
CA TYR A 134 13.92 7.84 -8.75
C TYR A 134 13.39 6.86 -7.72
N ASN A 135 12.26 6.23 -8.03
CA ASN A 135 11.65 5.27 -7.12
C ASN A 135 12.23 3.87 -7.33
N TYR A 136 13.28 3.56 -6.60
CA TYR A 136 13.95 2.26 -6.68
C TYR A 136 13.04 1.10 -6.24
N LEU A 137 12.01 1.36 -5.41
CA LEU A 137 11.08 0.32 -4.94
C LEU A 137 10.32 -0.35 -6.08
N LEU A 138 10.15 0.31 -7.22
CA LEU A 138 9.52 -0.28 -8.41
C LEU A 138 10.22 -1.56 -8.88
N ASN A 139 11.50 -1.70 -8.55
CA ASN A 139 12.34 -2.85 -8.93
C ASN A 139 12.50 -3.88 -7.80
N TYR A 140 11.88 -3.68 -6.64
CA TYR A 140 12.09 -4.54 -5.48
C TYR A 140 10.76 -4.94 -4.84
N TYR A 141 10.80 -6.04 -4.07
CA TYR A 141 9.74 -6.50 -3.18
C TYR A 141 10.31 -6.88 -1.82
N GLY A 142 9.45 -6.96 -0.82
CA GLY A 142 9.83 -7.14 0.58
C GLY A 142 9.71 -5.83 1.36
N LEU A 143 9.05 -5.88 2.51
CA LEU A 143 8.81 -4.71 3.37
C LEU A 143 10.06 -4.31 4.15
N ASP A 144 10.82 -5.29 4.65
CA ASP A 144 12.08 -5.08 5.34
C ASP A 144 13.17 -4.65 4.35
N SER A 145 13.72 -3.46 4.54
CA SER A 145 14.76 -2.89 3.68
C SER A 145 16.00 -3.77 3.56
N LYS A 146 16.32 -4.55 4.61
CA LYS A 146 17.48 -5.44 4.66
C LYS A 146 17.25 -6.78 3.93
N ARG A 147 15.99 -7.14 3.69
CA ARG A 147 15.57 -8.42 3.08
C ARG A 147 14.87 -8.25 1.74
N ARG A 148 14.88 -7.05 1.17
CA ARG A 148 14.29 -6.79 -0.15
C ARG A 148 14.95 -7.62 -1.22
N LYS A 149 14.12 -8.18 -2.08
CA LYS A 149 14.56 -8.95 -3.26
C LYS A 149 14.23 -8.14 -4.51
N LYS A 150 15.03 -8.33 -5.55
CA LYS A 150 14.83 -7.63 -6.82
C LYS A 150 13.82 -8.40 -7.69
N TRP A 151 12.91 -7.67 -8.32
CA TRP A 151 12.07 -8.24 -9.37
C TRP A 151 12.92 -8.52 -10.61
N ASP A 152 12.80 -9.71 -11.17
CA ASP A 152 13.33 -10.10 -12.49
C ASP A 152 12.20 -10.29 -13.51
N ILE A 153 10.94 -10.14 -13.12
CA ILE A 153 9.76 -10.16 -13.98
C ILE A 153 9.03 -8.81 -13.92
N PRO A 154 8.57 -8.29 -15.07
CA PRO A 154 7.89 -6.99 -15.14
C PRO A 154 6.48 -7.04 -14.53
N LEU A 155 5.89 -5.85 -14.29
CA LEU A 155 4.60 -5.72 -13.62
C LEU A 155 3.45 -6.39 -14.38
N ASP A 156 3.42 -6.29 -15.69
CA ASP A 156 2.40 -6.90 -16.56
C ASP A 156 2.41 -8.44 -16.49
N VAL A 157 3.55 -9.04 -16.17
CA VAL A 157 3.67 -10.48 -15.92
C VAL A 157 3.28 -10.86 -14.49
N ARG A 158 3.36 -9.92 -13.54
CA ARG A 158 3.02 -10.16 -12.13
C ARG A 158 1.53 -10.01 -11.83
N ILE A 159 0.87 -9.07 -12.53
CA ILE A 159 -0.52 -8.73 -12.27
C ILE A 159 -1.45 -9.89 -12.64
N ASN A 160 -2.37 -10.21 -11.75
CA ASN A 160 -3.35 -11.32 -11.90
C ASN A 160 -2.70 -12.67 -12.24
N ASN A 161 -1.42 -12.85 -11.95
CA ASN A 161 -0.68 -14.07 -12.28
C ASN A 161 -0.89 -15.14 -11.19
N PRO A 162 -1.66 -16.22 -11.44
CA PRO A 162 -1.95 -17.24 -10.44
C PRO A 162 -0.70 -18.06 -10.04
N THR A 163 0.36 -18.03 -10.85
CA THR A 163 1.62 -18.75 -10.55
C THR A 163 2.63 -17.88 -9.81
N LEU A 164 2.33 -16.60 -9.56
CA LEU A 164 3.22 -15.70 -8.83
C LEU A 164 3.60 -16.23 -7.44
N PRO A 165 2.68 -16.77 -6.63
CA PRO A 165 3.05 -17.34 -5.32
C PRO A 165 4.07 -18.48 -5.41
N GLU A 166 3.97 -19.33 -6.42
CA GLU A 166 4.95 -20.42 -6.63
C GLU A 166 6.31 -19.86 -7.01
N TYR A 167 6.36 -18.88 -7.92
CA TYR A 167 7.58 -18.18 -8.30
C TYR A 167 8.26 -17.55 -7.07
N ILE A 168 7.51 -16.85 -6.22
CA ILE A 168 8.04 -16.24 -5.00
C ILE A 168 8.57 -17.29 -4.04
N ARG A 169 7.82 -18.40 -3.78
CA ARG A 169 8.31 -19.48 -2.91
C ARG A 169 9.62 -20.10 -3.39
N LYS A 170 9.81 -20.23 -4.70
CA LYS A 170 11.08 -20.71 -5.29
C LYS A 170 12.26 -19.76 -5.08
N SER A 171 11.98 -18.46 -4.92
CA SER A 171 13.01 -17.42 -4.68
C SER A 171 13.41 -17.30 -3.19
N LEU A 172 12.70 -17.97 -2.30
CA LEU A 172 12.91 -17.94 -0.85
C LEU A 172 13.64 -19.22 -0.38
N SER A 173 14.51 -19.07 0.62
CA SER A 173 15.11 -20.25 1.28
C SER A 173 14.07 -21.00 2.12
N PRO A 174 14.29 -22.29 2.43
CA PRO A 174 13.43 -23.03 3.35
C PRO A 174 13.26 -22.37 4.72
N GLU A 175 14.33 -21.74 5.22
CA GLU A 175 14.34 -21.01 6.49
C GLU A 175 13.46 -19.76 6.43
N GLU A 176 13.55 -18.99 5.33
CA GLU A 176 12.66 -17.82 5.09
C GLU A 176 11.20 -18.25 5.03
N LEU A 177 10.89 -19.35 4.34
CA LEU A 177 9.52 -19.87 4.24
C LEU A 177 8.96 -20.30 5.59
N GLU A 178 9.74 -21.04 6.40
CA GLU A 178 9.33 -21.44 7.75
C GLU A 178 9.12 -20.24 8.67
N LYS A 179 9.98 -19.22 8.55
CA LYS A 179 9.82 -17.98 9.30
C LYS A 179 8.51 -17.27 8.94
N LEU A 180 8.21 -17.13 7.65
CA LEU A 180 6.97 -16.50 7.17
C LEU A 180 5.72 -17.24 7.68
N LYS A 181 5.73 -18.57 7.68
CA LYS A 181 4.63 -19.38 8.22
C LYS A 181 4.44 -19.15 9.72
N LYS A 182 5.53 -19.12 10.49
CA LYS A 182 5.46 -18.87 11.93
C LYS A 182 4.98 -17.47 12.27
N GLU A 183 5.49 -16.46 11.55
CA GLU A 183 5.06 -15.06 11.72
C GLU A 183 3.55 -14.90 11.46
N HIS A 184 3.01 -15.61 10.46
CA HIS A 184 1.58 -15.56 10.15
C HIS A 184 0.71 -16.40 11.10
N ALA A 185 1.20 -17.55 11.58
CA ALA A 185 0.45 -18.39 12.53
C ALA A 185 0.16 -17.71 13.87
N ILE A 186 0.89 -16.62 14.19
CA ILE A 186 0.64 -15.80 15.39
C ILE A 186 -0.59 -14.89 15.19
N PHE A 187 -1.01 -14.65 13.95
CA PHE A 187 -2.13 -13.77 13.59
C PHE A 187 -3.35 -14.53 13.03
N ALA A 188 -3.27 -15.85 12.89
CA ALA A 188 -4.36 -16.73 12.47
C ALA A 188 -5.06 -17.35 13.67
#